data_c24a7aa0414e4672fd318c1e25fa0623
#
_entry.id   c24a7aa0414e4672fd318c1e25fa0623
#
_cell.length_a   1.000
_cell.length_b   1.000
_cell.length_c   1.000
_cell.angle_alpha   90.00
_cell.angle_beta   90.00
_cell.angle_gamma   90.00
#
_symmetry.space_group_name_H-M   'P 1'
#
loop_
_entity.id
_entity.type
_entity.pdbx_description
1 polymer ?
#
loop_
_entity_poly.entity_id
_entity_poly.type
_entity_poly.pdbx_seq_one_letter_code
_entity_poly.pdbx_strand_id
1 'polypeptide(L)'
;MVSRGRSVRIASEERTLDRFFKRHSLAIFGVIVVGVSVACSLQFDEIAPWGWWAAVGGGVVAGLGFFWLDNIIAVFRLWETMTIDAEFWSAGSGVPGMWLLCPGLKSAVFAVERSALTDDEIKNRVASLGLASPYERADLLKIGKNWARVRFTSAQSALDKKSSLPVEVVDNSILVGLNSLGKRVYMPLAGGSGAIVGGVPGSGKTYFLRRLVSTLGRSGNHFVVVLDGKSSRDFDDLVGKNVRVFGGVPYLDEEPLKQLEKIEKVMERRAENGSYSAQIVLVVDECQGFTDSSGLYGDEKKAVEKSAAILRRLVQKGRSLGIFVVLSTQKPDASSVPTKLRDNLGVAMCFRVKTAEAGKTVLGDNGAEAMGLPVGVGVLDDGNNRDLVKVAEISS
;
A
#
# COMPACT_ATOMS: atom_id res chain seq x y z
N MET A 1 -32.29 9.94 19.45
CA MET A 1 -31.28 9.72 18.40
C MET A 1 -31.57 8.49 17.52
N VAL A 2 -32.06 7.37 18.05
CA VAL A 2 -32.32 6.13 17.27
C VAL A 2 -33.42 6.28 16.22
N SER A 3 -34.46 7.11 16.43
CA SER A 3 -35.55 7.30 15.47
C SER A 3 -35.17 8.08 14.20
N ARG A 4 -34.24 9.04 14.31
CA ARG A 4 -33.75 9.80 13.15
C ARG A 4 -32.87 8.94 12.20
N GLY A 5 -32.07 8.03 12.75
CA GLY A 5 -31.26 7.11 11.94
C GLY A 5 -32.11 6.15 11.09
N ARG A 6 -33.25 5.69 11.64
CA ARG A 6 -34.13 4.75 10.94
C ARG A 6 -34.91 5.40 9.80
N SER A 7 -35.40 6.63 9.96
CA SER A 7 -36.13 7.38 8.92
C SER A 7 -35.19 7.78 7.77
N VAL A 8 -33.95 8.15 8.07
CA VAL A 8 -32.93 8.47 7.06
C VAL A 8 -32.55 7.22 6.28
N ARG A 9 -32.40 6.06 6.95
CA ARG A 9 -32.09 4.80 6.32
C ARG A 9 -33.17 4.39 5.31
N ILE A 10 -34.47 4.46 5.67
CA ILE A 10 -35.59 4.13 4.77
C ILE A 10 -35.62 5.07 3.56
N ALA A 11 -35.50 6.37 3.76
CA ALA A 11 -35.46 7.35 2.66
C ALA A 11 -34.24 7.18 1.73
N SER A 12 -33.12 6.71 2.28
CA SER A 12 -31.92 6.40 1.52
C SER A 12 -32.06 5.13 0.69
N GLU A 13 -32.67 4.11 1.26
CA GLU A 13 -32.97 2.83 0.57
C GLU A 13 -33.92 3.05 -0.60
N GLU A 14 -35.01 3.83 -0.42
CA GLU A 14 -35.94 4.14 -1.51
C GLU A 14 -35.28 4.89 -2.68
N ARG A 15 -34.46 5.90 -2.38
CA ARG A 15 -33.73 6.66 -3.44
C ARG A 15 -32.70 5.81 -4.15
N THR A 16 -32.09 4.86 -3.45
CA THR A 16 -31.14 3.94 -4.03
C THR A 16 -31.81 2.92 -4.93
N LEU A 17 -32.94 2.38 -4.49
CA LEU A 17 -33.75 1.48 -5.31
C LEU A 17 -34.25 2.17 -6.58
N ASP A 18 -34.76 3.41 -6.51
CA ASP A 18 -35.20 4.14 -7.70
C ASP A 18 -34.04 4.40 -8.69
N ARG A 19 -32.86 4.78 -8.19
CA ARG A 19 -31.66 4.93 -9.06
C ARG A 19 -31.19 3.59 -9.61
N PHE A 20 -31.23 2.52 -8.81
CA PHE A 20 -30.90 1.18 -9.24
C PHE A 20 -31.81 0.72 -10.38
N PHE A 21 -33.15 0.80 -10.21
CA PHE A 21 -34.08 0.43 -11.24
C PHE A 21 -33.93 1.25 -12.54
N LYS A 22 -33.71 2.56 -12.42
CA LYS A 22 -33.46 3.41 -13.58
C LYS A 22 -32.20 3.02 -14.36
N ARG A 23 -31.16 2.59 -13.66
CA ARG A 23 -29.87 2.27 -14.29
C ARG A 23 -29.81 0.85 -14.83
N HIS A 24 -30.49 -0.09 -14.19
CA HIS A 24 -30.52 -1.49 -14.57
C HIS A 24 -31.82 -1.89 -15.28
N SER A 25 -32.57 -0.91 -15.73
CA SER A 25 -33.83 -1.13 -16.46
C SER A 25 -33.69 -2.10 -17.64
N LEU A 26 -32.54 -2.08 -18.35
CA LEU A 26 -32.26 -2.99 -19.45
C LEU A 26 -32.17 -4.46 -19.01
N ALA A 27 -31.48 -4.75 -17.90
CA ALA A 27 -31.39 -6.12 -17.41
C ALA A 27 -32.73 -6.62 -16.89
N ILE A 28 -33.45 -5.79 -16.14
CA ILE A 28 -34.80 -6.11 -15.66
C ILE A 28 -35.76 -6.30 -16.81
N PHE A 29 -35.70 -5.41 -17.82
CA PHE A 29 -36.50 -5.53 -19.01
C PHE A 29 -36.19 -6.83 -19.75
N GLY A 30 -34.91 -7.19 -19.91
CA GLY A 30 -34.49 -8.45 -20.53
C GLY A 30 -35.07 -9.68 -19.84
N VAL A 31 -35.05 -9.73 -18.51
CA VAL A 31 -35.65 -10.84 -17.74
C VAL A 31 -37.15 -10.91 -17.92
N ILE A 32 -37.86 -9.77 -17.95
CA ILE A 32 -39.30 -9.71 -18.18
C ILE A 32 -39.63 -10.19 -19.61
N VAL A 33 -38.86 -9.74 -20.60
CA VAL A 33 -39.05 -10.17 -22.00
C VAL A 33 -38.86 -11.67 -22.15
N VAL A 34 -37.84 -12.25 -21.52
CA VAL A 34 -37.67 -13.72 -21.51
C VAL A 34 -38.89 -14.42 -20.91
N GLY A 35 -39.30 -14.00 -19.72
CA GLY A 35 -40.44 -14.61 -19.03
C GLY A 35 -41.75 -14.55 -19.83
N VAL A 36 -42.08 -13.38 -20.34
CA VAL A 36 -43.28 -13.19 -21.15
C VAL A 36 -43.23 -13.96 -22.48
N SER A 37 -42.06 -13.91 -23.17
CA SER A 37 -41.88 -14.59 -24.45
C SER A 37 -41.99 -16.12 -24.30
N VAL A 38 -41.39 -16.69 -23.28
CA VAL A 38 -41.51 -18.13 -22.98
C VAL A 38 -42.97 -18.50 -22.66
N ALA A 39 -43.63 -17.72 -21.82
CA ALA A 39 -45.02 -17.97 -21.46
C ALA A 39 -45.95 -17.92 -22.69
N CYS A 40 -45.77 -16.90 -23.56
CA CYS A 40 -46.53 -16.79 -24.79
C CYS A 40 -46.23 -17.95 -25.76
N SER A 41 -44.96 -18.36 -25.91
CA SER A 41 -44.58 -19.47 -26.79
C SER A 41 -45.12 -20.83 -26.33
N LEU A 42 -45.33 -20.99 -25.02
CA LEU A 42 -45.94 -22.21 -24.46
C LEU A 42 -47.47 -22.24 -24.58
N GLN A 43 -48.10 -21.07 -24.75
CA GLN A 43 -49.57 -20.96 -24.74
C GLN A 43 -50.18 -20.81 -26.12
N PHE A 44 -49.40 -20.33 -27.12
CA PHE A 44 -49.90 -20.05 -28.47
C PHE A 44 -48.93 -20.56 -29.54
N ASP A 45 -49.32 -21.61 -30.25
CA ASP A 45 -48.49 -22.26 -31.29
C ASP A 45 -48.15 -21.34 -32.47
N GLU A 46 -49.04 -20.45 -32.84
CA GLU A 46 -48.83 -19.53 -33.97
C GLU A 46 -47.70 -18.51 -33.75
N ILE A 47 -47.46 -18.12 -32.54
CA ILE A 47 -46.42 -17.14 -32.20
C ILE A 47 -45.16 -17.79 -31.59
N ALA A 48 -45.16 -19.10 -31.38
CA ALA A 48 -44.05 -19.83 -30.75
C ALA A 48 -42.67 -19.53 -31.38
N PRO A 49 -42.52 -19.51 -32.72
CA PRO A 49 -41.21 -19.20 -33.33
C PRO A 49 -40.68 -17.81 -32.96
N TRP A 50 -41.53 -16.81 -33.01
CA TRP A 50 -41.18 -15.41 -32.71
C TRP A 50 -40.93 -15.21 -31.21
N GLY A 51 -41.68 -15.91 -30.35
CA GLY A 51 -41.48 -15.89 -28.91
C GLY A 51 -40.12 -16.46 -28.50
N TRP A 52 -39.66 -17.51 -29.17
CA TRP A 52 -38.30 -18.05 -28.92
C TRP A 52 -37.20 -17.08 -29.31
N TRP A 53 -37.31 -16.39 -30.47
CA TRP A 53 -36.34 -15.36 -30.84
C TRP A 53 -36.35 -14.17 -29.87
N ALA A 54 -37.52 -13.76 -29.41
CA ALA A 54 -37.64 -12.71 -28.41
C ALA A 54 -37.06 -13.17 -27.05
N ALA A 55 -37.22 -14.43 -26.66
CA ALA A 55 -36.63 -15.02 -25.49
C ALA A 55 -35.09 -15.05 -25.58
N VAL A 56 -34.52 -15.41 -26.74
CA VAL A 56 -33.08 -15.38 -26.97
C VAL A 56 -32.54 -13.95 -26.83
N GLY A 57 -33.19 -12.97 -27.49
CA GLY A 57 -32.81 -11.56 -27.35
C GLY A 57 -32.88 -11.03 -25.90
N GLY A 58 -33.98 -11.35 -25.21
CA GLY A 58 -34.14 -11.03 -23.78
C GLY A 58 -33.09 -11.70 -22.90
N GLY A 59 -32.74 -12.96 -23.22
CA GLY A 59 -31.66 -13.69 -22.53
C GLY A 59 -30.32 -13.04 -22.69
N VAL A 60 -29.97 -12.54 -23.86
CA VAL A 60 -28.71 -11.79 -24.08
C VAL A 60 -28.70 -10.51 -23.25
N VAL A 61 -29.79 -9.74 -23.25
CA VAL A 61 -29.92 -8.51 -22.48
C VAL A 61 -29.85 -8.80 -20.97
N ALA A 62 -30.54 -9.86 -20.52
CA ALA A 62 -30.46 -10.29 -19.14
C ALA A 62 -29.07 -10.77 -18.76
N GLY A 63 -28.41 -11.56 -19.63
CA GLY A 63 -27.03 -12.03 -19.42
C GLY A 63 -26.03 -10.90 -19.28
N LEU A 64 -26.13 -9.88 -20.12
CA LEU A 64 -25.34 -8.66 -20.00
C LEU A 64 -25.63 -7.93 -18.66
N GLY A 65 -26.88 -7.95 -18.20
CA GLY A 65 -27.27 -7.41 -16.89
C GLY A 65 -26.75 -8.26 -15.73
N PHE A 66 -26.85 -9.60 -15.82
CA PHE A 66 -26.34 -10.52 -14.80
C PHE A 66 -24.83 -10.51 -14.66
N PHE A 67 -24.09 -10.31 -15.75
CA PHE A 67 -22.64 -10.13 -15.71
C PHE A 67 -22.22 -9.00 -14.73
N TRP A 68 -23.14 -8.10 -14.41
CA TRP A 68 -22.95 -6.99 -13.49
C TRP A 68 -23.55 -7.23 -12.11
N LEU A 69 -24.19 -8.37 -11.86
CA LEU A 69 -24.93 -8.62 -10.62
C LEU A 69 -24.01 -8.60 -9.39
N ASP A 70 -22.83 -9.20 -9.47
CA ASP A 70 -21.86 -9.17 -8.38
C ASP A 70 -21.36 -7.75 -8.11
N ASN A 71 -21.20 -6.95 -9.17
CA ASN A 71 -20.87 -5.54 -9.06
C ASN A 71 -22.01 -4.72 -8.45
N ILE A 72 -23.26 -5.11 -8.73
CA ILE A 72 -24.45 -4.48 -8.17
C ILE A 72 -24.54 -4.74 -6.68
N ILE A 73 -24.34 -5.98 -6.25
CA ILE A 73 -24.32 -6.37 -4.82
C ILE A 73 -23.18 -5.65 -4.11
N ALA A 74 -22.00 -5.59 -4.73
CA ALA A 74 -20.86 -4.85 -4.20
C ALA A 74 -21.14 -3.34 -4.09
N VAL A 75 -21.84 -2.75 -5.07
CA VAL A 75 -22.29 -1.35 -5.02
C VAL A 75 -23.23 -1.10 -3.84
N PHE A 76 -24.21 -1.99 -3.59
CA PHE A 76 -25.12 -1.84 -2.46
C PHE A 76 -24.39 -1.93 -1.13
N ARG A 77 -23.53 -2.92 -0.94
CA ARG A 77 -22.73 -3.05 0.27
C ARG A 77 -21.80 -1.85 0.46
N LEU A 78 -21.16 -1.40 -0.60
CA LEU A 78 -20.30 -0.23 -0.58
C LEU A 78 -21.09 1.04 -0.25
N TRP A 79 -22.28 1.19 -0.81
CA TRP A 79 -23.16 2.31 -0.53
C TRP A 79 -23.60 2.31 0.95
N GLU A 80 -23.96 1.15 1.49
CA GLU A 80 -24.30 0.99 2.91
C GLU A 80 -23.12 1.37 3.81
N THR A 81 -21.92 0.90 3.47
CA THR A 81 -20.69 1.25 4.17
C THR A 81 -20.40 2.76 4.11
N MET A 82 -20.53 3.37 2.95
CA MET A 82 -20.29 4.80 2.77
C MET A 82 -21.29 5.67 3.52
N THR A 83 -22.54 5.23 3.64
CA THR A 83 -23.59 6.00 4.32
C THR A 83 -23.58 5.82 5.82
N ILE A 84 -23.21 4.65 6.32
CA ILE A 84 -23.29 4.29 7.74
C ILE A 84 -21.92 4.49 8.43
N ASP A 85 -20.84 3.96 7.85
CA ASP A 85 -19.56 3.85 8.52
C ASP A 85 -18.61 5.02 8.21
N ALA A 86 -18.68 5.60 7.01
CA ALA A 86 -17.75 6.62 6.56
C ALA A 86 -18.30 8.05 6.60
N GLU A 87 -19.53 8.25 7.08
CA GLU A 87 -20.17 9.57 7.20
C GLU A 87 -20.07 10.44 5.93
N PHE A 88 -20.19 9.86 4.73
CA PHE A 88 -20.24 10.60 3.47
C PHE A 88 -21.58 11.32 3.25
N TRP A 89 -22.01 12.04 4.27
CA TRP A 89 -23.32 12.73 4.25
C TRP A 89 -23.19 14.08 3.57
N SER A 90 -24.12 14.41 2.68
CA SER A 90 -24.27 15.77 2.23
C SER A 90 -25.14 16.54 3.21
N ALA A 91 -24.79 17.78 3.47
CA ALA A 91 -25.48 18.70 4.39
C ALA A 91 -26.91 19.09 3.96
N GLY A 92 -27.63 18.28 3.26
CA GLY A 92 -29.00 18.58 2.85
C GLY A 92 -29.79 17.41 2.27
N SER A 93 -29.15 16.42 1.69
CA SER A 93 -29.83 15.29 1.04
C SER A 93 -29.70 13.96 1.80
N GLY A 94 -28.85 13.90 2.81
CA GLY A 94 -28.65 12.72 3.65
C GLY A 94 -28.00 11.52 2.96
N VAL A 95 -27.70 11.59 1.65
CA VAL A 95 -27.15 10.47 0.88
C VAL A 95 -26.24 10.99 -0.22
N PRO A 96 -24.97 10.60 -0.27
CA PRO A 96 -24.07 10.99 -1.35
C PRO A 96 -24.51 10.39 -2.67
N GLY A 97 -24.47 11.18 -3.73
CA GLY A 97 -24.62 10.67 -5.08
C GLY A 97 -23.42 9.80 -5.42
N MET A 98 -23.69 8.55 -5.80
CA MET A 98 -22.64 7.62 -6.24
C MET A 98 -23.01 7.02 -7.58
N TRP A 99 -22.07 7.03 -8.53
CA TRP A 99 -22.25 6.55 -9.89
C TRP A 99 -21.15 5.56 -10.25
N LEU A 100 -21.53 4.37 -10.67
CA LEU A 100 -20.60 3.41 -11.23
C LEU A 100 -20.17 3.88 -12.63
N LEU A 101 -18.89 4.18 -12.80
CA LEU A 101 -18.32 4.62 -14.07
C LEU A 101 -17.79 3.45 -14.89
N CYS A 102 -17.09 2.53 -14.22
CA CYS A 102 -16.46 1.39 -14.86
C CYS A 102 -16.58 0.17 -13.94
N PRO A 103 -17.31 -0.86 -14.35
CA PRO A 103 -17.41 -2.10 -13.60
C PRO A 103 -16.31 -3.07 -13.97
N GLY A 104 -15.91 -3.89 -13.02
CA GLY A 104 -15.02 -5.01 -13.24
C GLY A 104 -15.14 -5.99 -12.07
N LEU A 105 -14.94 -7.28 -12.33
CA LEU A 105 -15.01 -8.32 -11.31
C LEU A 105 -13.97 -8.13 -10.18
N LYS A 106 -12.88 -7.45 -10.48
CA LYS A 106 -11.75 -7.25 -9.57
C LYS A 106 -11.50 -5.78 -9.22
N SER A 107 -12.12 -4.87 -9.93
CA SER A 107 -12.04 -3.44 -9.64
C SER A 107 -13.25 -2.71 -10.19
N ALA A 108 -13.77 -1.75 -9.45
CA ALA A 108 -14.86 -0.89 -9.89
C ALA A 108 -14.47 0.58 -9.67
N VAL A 109 -14.84 1.45 -10.61
CA VAL A 109 -14.59 2.89 -10.50
C VAL A 109 -15.91 3.60 -10.32
N PHE A 110 -15.99 4.41 -9.28
CA PHE A 110 -17.16 5.22 -8.95
C PHE A 110 -16.83 6.71 -9.05
N ALA A 111 -17.81 7.48 -9.46
CA ALA A 111 -17.86 8.91 -9.17
C ALA A 111 -18.71 9.08 -7.90
N VAL A 112 -18.15 9.74 -6.91
CA VAL A 112 -18.79 10.02 -5.62
C VAL A 112 -19.00 11.51 -5.51
N GLU A 113 -20.20 11.94 -5.11
CA GLU A 113 -20.50 13.36 -4.89
C GLU A 113 -19.66 13.89 -3.74
N ARG A 114 -18.99 15.00 -4.00
CA ARG A 114 -18.06 15.61 -3.04
C ARG A 114 -18.78 16.26 -1.86
N SER A 115 -20.01 16.70 -2.05
CA SER A 115 -20.75 17.49 -1.06
C SER A 115 -19.93 18.70 -0.58
N ALA A 116 -19.95 19.00 0.72
CA ALA A 116 -19.19 20.10 1.32
C ALA A 116 -17.80 19.71 1.85
N LEU A 117 -17.31 18.49 1.48
CA LEU A 117 -16.05 17.96 2.00
C LEU A 117 -14.82 18.62 1.36
N THR A 118 -13.80 18.86 2.17
CA THR A 118 -12.48 19.28 1.71
C THR A 118 -11.73 18.13 1.03
N ASP A 119 -10.69 18.45 0.29
CA ASP A 119 -9.87 17.43 -0.41
C ASP A 119 -9.23 16.44 0.56
N ASP A 120 -8.79 16.91 1.72
CA ASP A 120 -8.14 16.07 2.73
C ASP A 120 -9.15 15.20 3.49
N GLU A 121 -10.35 15.70 3.75
CA GLU A 121 -11.43 14.86 4.29
C GLU A 121 -11.83 13.76 3.34
N ILE A 122 -11.89 14.03 2.02
CA ILE A 122 -12.17 13.02 1.02
C ILE A 122 -11.05 11.96 0.99
N LYS A 123 -9.78 12.36 1.01
CA LYS A 123 -8.65 11.42 1.05
C LYS A 123 -8.73 10.49 2.27
N ASN A 124 -8.94 11.06 3.46
CA ASN A 124 -9.04 10.30 4.70
C ASN A 124 -10.23 9.33 4.70
N ARG A 125 -11.38 9.76 4.21
CA ARG A 125 -12.58 8.93 4.13
C ARG A 125 -12.45 7.83 3.07
N VAL A 126 -11.82 8.11 1.93
CA VAL A 126 -11.54 7.07 0.91
C VAL A 126 -10.62 5.99 1.45
N ALA A 127 -9.61 6.35 2.24
CA ALA A 127 -8.73 5.37 2.89
C ALA A 127 -9.51 4.45 3.85
N SER A 128 -10.43 5.00 4.65
CA SER A 128 -11.28 4.20 5.56
C SER A 128 -12.28 3.30 4.82
N LEU A 129 -12.78 3.72 3.65
CA LEU A 129 -13.68 2.94 2.83
C LEU A 129 -13.08 1.63 2.32
N GLY A 130 -11.77 1.61 2.06
CA GLY A 130 -11.08 0.41 1.62
C GLY A 130 -11.21 -0.74 2.61
N LEU A 131 -11.10 -0.44 3.91
CA LEU A 131 -11.17 -1.44 4.98
C LEU A 131 -12.58 -2.01 5.20
N ALA A 132 -13.60 -1.23 4.89
CA ALA A 132 -15.01 -1.60 5.12
C ALA A 132 -15.71 -2.13 3.84
N SER A 133 -15.05 -2.09 2.68
CA SER A 133 -15.64 -2.49 1.41
C SER A 133 -15.33 -3.95 1.07
N PRO A 134 -16.19 -4.64 0.29
CA PRO A 134 -15.90 -5.98 -0.22
C PRO A 134 -14.72 -6.01 -1.22
N TYR A 135 -14.23 -4.85 -1.61
CA TYR A 135 -13.06 -4.71 -2.48
C TYR A 135 -11.74 -4.55 -1.71
N GLU A 136 -11.76 -4.49 -0.38
CA GLU A 136 -10.60 -4.38 0.51
C GLU A 136 -9.74 -3.11 0.34
N ARG A 137 -9.87 -2.37 -0.77
CA ARG A 137 -9.12 -1.14 -1.00
C ARG A 137 -9.91 -0.12 -1.81
N ALA A 138 -9.77 1.14 -1.43
CA ALA A 138 -10.27 2.28 -2.19
C ALA A 138 -9.13 3.25 -2.50
N ASP A 139 -8.96 3.56 -3.78
CA ASP A 139 -7.96 4.51 -4.28
C ASP A 139 -8.66 5.75 -4.85
N LEU A 140 -8.24 6.93 -4.42
CA LEU A 140 -8.71 8.18 -4.98
C LEU A 140 -7.97 8.47 -6.29
N LEU A 141 -8.71 8.47 -7.42
CA LEU A 141 -8.11 8.69 -8.74
C LEU A 141 -8.06 10.17 -9.13
N LYS A 142 -9.08 10.94 -8.77
CA LYS A 142 -9.19 12.36 -9.14
C LYS A 142 -10.21 13.05 -8.25
N ILE A 143 -9.90 14.26 -7.80
CA ILE A 143 -10.84 15.16 -7.15
C ILE A 143 -11.24 16.24 -8.17
N GLY A 144 -12.53 16.39 -8.38
CA GLY A 144 -13.12 17.47 -9.18
C GLY A 144 -13.89 18.43 -8.31
N LYS A 145 -14.50 19.45 -8.92
CA LYS A 145 -15.27 20.48 -8.21
C LYS A 145 -16.46 19.89 -7.44
N ASN A 146 -17.22 19.00 -8.06
CA ASN A 146 -18.45 18.43 -7.49
C ASN A 146 -18.37 16.92 -7.25
N TRP A 147 -17.39 16.23 -7.83
CA TRP A 147 -17.27 14.77 -7.84
C TRP A 147 -15.83 14.33 -7.62
N ALA A 148 -15.65 13.28 -6.81
CA ALA A 148 -14.41 12.55 -6.70
C ALA A 148 -14.53 11.20 -7.44
N ARG A 149 -13.47 10.77 -8.12
CA ARG A 149 -13.38 9.44 -8.72
C ARG A 149 -12.63 8.52 -7.79
N VAL A 150 -13.28 7.46 -7.35
CA VAL A 150 -12.73 6.47 -6.44
C VAL A 150 -12.72 5.12 -7.15
N ARG A 151 -11.58 4.44 -7.11
CA ARG A 151 -11.45 3.07 -7.58
C ARG A 151 -11.46 2.14 -6.39
N PHE A 152 -12.35 1.19 -6.40
CA PHE A 152 -12.36 0.06 -5.47
C PHE A 152 -11.72 -1.15 -6.14
N THR A 153 -10.81 -1.81 -5.45
CA THR A 153 -10.06 -2.94 -5.99
C THR A 153 -10.05 -4.06 -4.95
N SER A 154 -10.37 -5.27 -5.38
CA SER A 154 -10.12 -6.45 -4.55
C SER A 154 -8.61 -6.66 -4.49
N ALA A 155 -8.04 -6.48 -3.31
CA ALA A 155 -6.60 -6.62 -3.09
C ALA A 155 -6.09 -8.04 -3.42
N GLN A 156 -6.95 -9.05 -3.31
CA GLN A 156 -6.56 -10.44 -3.51
C GLN A 156 -6.07 -10.79 -4.91
N SER A 157 -6.47 -10.07 -5.95
CA SER A 157 -6.27 -10.59 -7.31
C SER A 157 -4.87 -10.39 -7.91
N ALA A 158 -4.16 -9.34 -7.54
CA ALA A 158 -2.79 -9.10 -8.03
C ALA A 158 -1.73 -9.42 -6.96
N LEU A 159 -2.12 -9.28 -5.69
CA LEU A 159 -1.24 -9.49 -4.55
C LEU A 159 -1.08 -10.96 -4.16
N ASP A 160 -2.00 -11.83 -4.57
CA ASP A 160 -1.92 -13.29 -4.29
C ASP A 160 -1.00 -14.04 -5.24
N LYS A 161 -0.66 -13.46 -6.37
CA LYS A 161 0.25 -14.11 -7.32
C LYS A 161 1.70 -13.90 -6.90
N LYS A 162 2.42 -15.00 -6.70
CA LYS A 162 3.88 -14.95 -6.68
C LYS A 162 4.33 -14.36 -8.02
N SER A 163 4.97 -13.21 -7.98
CA SER A 163 5.54 -12.58 -9.16
C SER A 163 7.06 -12.65 -9.06
N SER A 164 7.69 -13.18 -10.09
CA SER A 164 9.12 -13.09 -10.25
C SER A 164 9.43 -11.93 -11.17
N LEU A 165 10.23 -10.98 -10.70
CA LEU A 165 10.61 -9.79 -11.46
C LEU A 165 12.13 -9.68 -11.53
N PRO A 166 12.67 -9.15 -12.64
CA PRO A 166 14.10 -8.96 -12.80
C PRO A 166 14.66 -8.00 -11.74
N VAL A 167 15.96 -8.08 -11.57
CA VAL A 167 16.74 -7.06 -10.88
C VAL A 167 16.77 -5.83 -11.78
N GLU A 168 16.19 -4.73 -11.33
CA GLU A 168 16.07 -3.52 -12.15
C GLU A 168 16.25 -2.28 -11.29
N VAL A 169 17.14 -1.40 -11.74
CA VAL A 169 17.36 -0.06 -11.20
C VAL A 169 17.17 0.93 -12.33
N VAL A 170 16.20 1.82 -12.22
CA VAL A 170 15.87 2.85 -13.21
C VAL A 170 15.81 4.20 -12.50
N ASP A 171 16.48 5.21 -13.04
CA ASP A 171 16.49 6.58 -12.50
C ASP A 171 16.73 6.62 -10.98
N ASN A 172 17.74 5.85 -10.55
CA ASN A 172 18.08 5.70 -9.13
C ASN A 172 16.90 5.21 -8.25
N SER A 173 16.03 4.37 -8.81
CA SER A 173 14.92 3.73 -8.13
C SER A 173 14.97 2.21 -8.34
N ILE A 174 14.62 1.45 -7.32
CA ILE A 174 14.68 -0.01 -7.33
C ILE A 174 13.28 -0.57 -7.58
N LEU A 175 13.15 -1.50 -8.53
CA LEU A 175 11.93 -2.27 -8.71
C LEU A 175 11.71 -3.20 -7.51
N VAL A 176 10.70 -2.89 -6.68
CA VAL A 176 10.40 -3.68 -5.46
C VAL A 176 9.31 -4.71 -5.65
N GLY A 177 8.34 -4.45 -6.51
CA GLY A 177 7.21 -5.37 -6.69
C GLY A 177 6.13 -4.86 -7.62
N LEU A 178 4.94 -5.40 -7.45
CA LEU A 178 3.74 -5.00 -8.17
C LEU A 178 2.70 -4.43 -7.21
N ASN A 179 1.98 -3.40 -7.64
CA ASN A 179 0.82 -2.92 -6.89
C ASN A 179 -0.44 -3.77 -7.20
N SER A 180 -1.55 -3.44 -6.55
CA SER A 180 -2.84 -4.12 -6.71
C SER A 180 -3.35 -4.18 -8.16
N LEU A 181 -2.86 -3.30 -9.03
CA LEU A 181 -3.20 -3.23 -10.45
C LEU A 181 -2.23 -4.02 -11.35
N GLY A 182 -1.23 -4.71 -10.76
CA GLY A 182 -0.18 -5.39 -11.49
C GLY A 182 0.86 -4.44 -12.13
N LYS A 183 0.86 -3.16 -11.75
CA LYS A 183 1.88 -2.21 -12.20
C LYS A 183 3.15 -2.36 -11.38
N ARG A 184 4.30 -2.18 -12.04
CA ARG A 184 5.60 -2.16 -11.38
C ARG A 184 5.71 -0.98 -10.43
N VAL A 185 6.20 -1.22 -9.22
CA VAL A 185 6.42 -0.20 -8.20
C VAL A 185 7.89 -0.11 -7.90
N TYR A 186 8.39 1.12 -7.92
CA TYR A 186 9.79 1.44 -7.70
C TYR A 186 9.95 2.22 -6.40
N MET A 187 10.96 1.85 -5.63
CA MET A 187 11.38 2.58 -4.42
C MET A 187 12.52 3.52 -4.79
N PRO A 188 12.38 4.84 -4.62
CA PRO A 188 13.44 5.78 -4.93
C PRO A 188 14.57 5.69 -3.90
N LEU A 189 15.82 5.78 -4.41
CA LEU A 189 17.04 5.97 -3.61
C LEU A 189 17.48 7.44 -3.62
N ALA A 190 16.91 8.24 -4.52
CA ALA A 190 17.13 9.69 -4.60
C ALA A 190 15.82 10.39 -4.22
N GLY A 191 15.90 11.47 -3.50
CA GLY A 191 14.72 12.21 -3.07
C GLY A 191 14.53 12.25 -1.56
N GLY A 192 15.00 11.24 -0.83
CA GLY A 192 15.09 11.17 0.62
C GLY A 192 16.50 10.84 1.11
N SER A 193 16.75 11.06 2.40
CA SER A 193 18.03 10.69 3.03
C SER A 193 18.09 9.20 3.39
N GLY A 194 16.98 8.48 3.23
CA GLY A 194 16.89 7.05 3.56
C GLY A 194 15.46 6.54 3.60
N ALA A 195 15.33 5.30 4.03
CA ALA A 195 14.06 4.59 4.16
C ALA A 195 13.90 3.96 5.55
N ILE A 196 12.66 3.90 6.03
CA ILE A 196 12.26 3.08 7.16
C ILE A 196 11.48 1.86 6.67
N VAL A 197 11.80 0.69 7.23
CA VAL A 197 11.12 -0.58 6.92
C VAL A 197 10.60 -1.19 8.21
N GLY A 198 9.30 -1.26 8.37
CA GLY A 198 8.67 -1.79 9.59
C GLY A 198 7.76 -2.97 9.32
N GLY A 199 7.57 -3.82 10.34
CA GLY A 199 6.61 -4.92 10.28
C GLY A 199 6.93 -6.05 11.26
N VAL A 200 5.90 -6.78 11.68
CA VAL A 200 6.05 -7.91 12.62
C VAL A 200 6.88 -9.06 12.01
N PRO A 201 7.42 -9.97 12.85
CA PRO A 201 8.08 -11.18 12.38
C PRO A 201 7.20 -11.95 11.37
N GLY A 202 7.81 -12.48 10.31
CA GLY A 202 7.11 -13.24 9.27
C GLY A 202 6.22 -12.42 8.33
N SER A 203 6.25 -11.09 8.39
CA SER A 203 5.47 -10.22 7.50
C SER A 203 6.05 -10.08 6.08
N GLY A 204 7.32 -10.47 5.86
CA GLY A 204 8.02 -10.34 4.57
C GLY A 204 9.13 -9.29 4.55
N LYS A 205 9.41 -8.64 5.69
CA LYS A 205 10.43 -7.60 5.83
C LYS A 205 11.83 -8.06 5.36
N THR A 206 12.35 -9.16 5.91
CA THR A 206 13.67 -9.71 5.53
C THR A 206 13.73 -10.06 4.04
N TYR A 207 12.65 -10.59 3.50
CA TYR A 207 12.55 -10.89 2.07
C TYR A 207 12.70 -9.63 1.20
N PHE A 208 12.04 -8.54 1.58
CA PHE A 208 12.18 -7.24 0.94
C PHE A 208 13.61 -6.70 1.03
N LEU A 209 14.21 -6.74 2.22
CA LEU A 209 15.60 -6.28 2.42
C LEU A 209 16.58 -7.09 1.57
N ARG A 210 16.42 -8.41 1.51
CA ARG A 210 17.25 -9.28 0.66
C ARG A 210 17.11 -8.92 -0.81
N ARG A 211 15.88 -8.66 -1.29
CA ARG A 211 15.64 -8.18 -2.66
C ARG A 211 16.37 -6.84 -2.91
N LEU A 212 16.25 -5.90 -2.00
CA LEU A 212 16.92 -4.60 -2.08
C LEU A 212 18.43 -4.76 -2.16
N VAL A 213 19.04 -5.50 -1.22
CA VAL A 213 20.49 -5.75 -1.16
C VAL A 213 20.99 -6.46 -2.44
N SER A 214 20.29 -7.52 -2.88
CA SER A 214 20.65 -8.27 -4.09
C SER A 214 20.54 -7.39 -5.34
N THR A 215 19.49 -6.58 -5.46
CA THR A 215 19.30 -5.67 -6.62
C THR A 215 20.43 -4.66 -6.69
N LEU A 216 20.75 -4.02 -5.59
CA LEU A 216 21.80 -3.02 -5.53
C LEU A 216 23.20 -3.62 -5.72
N GLY A 217 23.48 -4.74 -5.12
CA GLY A 217 24.77 -5.44 -5.27
C GLY A 217 25.06 -5.85 -6.71
N ARG A 218 24.03 -6.19 -7.49
CA ARG A 218 24.14 -6.56 -8.91
C ARG A 218 24.19 -5.36 -9.86
N SER A 219 23.69 -4.19 -9.45
CA SER A 219 23.63 -3.00 -10.32
C SER A 219 24.99 -2.40 -10.68
N GLY A 220 26.05 -2.72 -9.94
CA GLY A 220 27.40 -2.26 -10.17
C GLY A 220 27.71 -0.83 -9.73
N ASN A 221 26.70 0.01 -9.54
CA ASN A 221 26.85 1.43 -9.20
C ASN A 221 26.68 1.73 -7.70
N HIS A 222 26.39 0.70 -6.92
CA HIS A 222 26.12 0.81 -5.49
C HIS A 222 27.08 -0.06 -4.69
N PHE A 223 27.51 0.44 -3.55
CA PHE A 223 28.18 -0.34 -2.51
C PHE A 223 27.24 -0.50 -1.33
N VAL A 224 26.91 -1.72 -0.99
CA VAL A 224 25.93 -2.04 0.05
C VAL A 224 26.64 -2.54 1.28
N VAL A 225 26.34 -1.94 2.42
CA VAL A 225 26.77 -2.39 3.75
C VAL A 225 25.53 -2.80 4.51
N VAL A 226 25.48 -4.04 4.97
CA VAL A 226 24.41 -4.57 5.82
C VAL A 226 24.94 -4.75 7.23
N LEU A 227 24.27 -4.16 8.20
CA LEU A 227 24.46 -4.41 9.62
C LEU A 227 23.27 -5.23 10.11
N ASP A 228 23.51 -6.54 10.35
CA ASP A 228 22.49 -7.48 10.81
C ASP A 228 22.49 -7.51 12.35
N GLY A 229 21.68 -6.64 12.96
CA GLY A 229 21.57 -6.53 14.41
C GLY A 229 21.05 -7.78 15.11
N LYS A 230 20.50 -8.74 14.37
CA LYS A 230 20.04 -10.02 14.90
C LYS A 230 21.07 -11.14 14.78
N SER A 231 22.11 -10.95 13.96
CA SER A 231 23.08 -11.99 13.59
C SER A 231 22.40 -13.25 13.04
N SER A 232 21.33 -13.06 12.25
CA SER A 232 20.49 -14.13 11.74
C SER A 232 21.11 -14.91 10.57
N ARG A 233 22.19 -14.38 9.98
CA ARG A 233 22.82 -14.85 8.75
C ARG A 233 21.91 -14.82 7.52
N ASP A 234 20.82 -14.07 7.58
CA ASP A 234 19.84 -13.96 6.50
C ASP A 234 20.43 -13.31 5.23
N PHE A 235 21.59 -12.68 5.31
CA PHE A 235 22.23 -11.95 4.22
C PHE A 235 23.59 -12.52 3.79
N ASP A 236 24.09 -13.60 4.41
CA ASP A 236 25.44 -14.14 4.19
C ASP A 236 25.67 -14.58 2.73
N ASP A 237 24.66 -15.16 2.10
CA ASP A 237 24.69 -15.58 0.69
C ASP A 237 24.70 -14.43 -0.31
N LEU A 238 24.46 -13.20 0.14
CA LEU A 238 24.49 -11.99 -0.68
C LEU A 238 25.86 -11.29 -0.68
N VAL A 239 26.80 -11.74 0.16
CA VAL A 239 28.17 -11.21 0.21
C VAL A 239 28.83 -11.35 -1.14
N GLY A 240 29.46 -10.27 -1.61
CA GLY A 240 30.09 -10.26 -2.92
C GLY A 240 30.94 -9.01 -3.18
N LYS A 241 31.23 -8.71 -4.43
CA LYS A 241 32.08 -7.58 -4.80
C LYS A 241 31.58 -6.26 -4.22
N ASN A 242 30.27 -6.02 -4.26
CA ASN A 242 29.65 -4.75 -3.89
C ASN A 242 28.81 -4.84 -2.61
N VAL A 243 28.78 -5.98 -1.93
CA VAL A 243 27.99 -6.22 -0.71
C VAL A 243 28.87 -6.69 0.42
N ARG A 244 28.77 -6.06 1.56
CA ARG A 244 29.40 -6.46 2.82
C ARG A 244 28.34 -6.63 3.88
N VAL A 245 28.44 -7.68 4.67
CA VAL A 245 27.52 -8.03 5.75
C VAL A 245 28.30 -8.15 7.05
N PHE A 246 27.83 -7.52 8.10
CA PHE A 246 28.39 -7.56 9.43
C PHE A 246 27.27 -7.86 10.42
N GLY A 247 27.40 -8.95 11.18
CA GLY A 247 26.46 -9.32 12.23
C GLY A 247 26.81 -8.66 13.56
N GLY A 248 25.81 -8.59 14.43
CA GLY A 248 25.97 -8.06 15.79
C GLY A 248 25.46 -6.64 15.99
N VAL A 249 25.53 -6.20 17.22
CA VAL A 249 25.11 -4.87 17.68
C VAL A 249 26.26 -4.18 18.41
N PRO A 250 26.32 -2.84 18.45
CA PRO A 250 27.46 -2.07 18.96
C PRO A 250 27.88 -2.36 20.42
N TYR A 251 26.97 -2.88 21.22
CA TYR A 251 27.26 -3.18 22.63
C TYR A 251 27.74 -4.61 22.87
N LEU A 252 27.66 -5.50 21.87
CA LEU A 252 28.17 -6.87 21.93
C LEU A 252 29.40 -7.08 21.05
N ASP A 253 29.51 -6.33 19.97
CA ASP A 253 30.58 -6.42 18.99
C ASP A 253 30.95 -5.01 18.50
N GLU A 254 32.23 -4.70 18.48
CA GLU A 254 32.74 -3.41 18.01
C GLU A 254 32.68 -3.25 16.49
N GLU A 255 32.61 -4.35 15.73
CA GLU A 255 32.71 -4.28 14.28
C GLU A 255 31.57 -3.49 13.61
N PRO A 256 30.28 -3.64 14.00
CA PRO A 256 29.21 -2.81 13.46
C PRO A 256 29.43 -1.31 13.68
N LEU A 257 29.92 -0.91 14.85
CA LEU A 257 30.24 0.49 15.15
C LEU A 257 31.42 0.99 14.30
N LYS A 258 32.46 0.19 14.15
CA LYS A 258 33.61 0.50 13.28
C LYS A 258 33.19 0.70 11.84
N GLN A 259 32.22 -0.07 11.35
CA GLN A 259 31.68 0.12 9.99
C GLN A 259 30.90 1.43 9.86
N LEU A 260 30.09 1.80 10.84
CA LEU A 260 29.41 3.10 10.88
C LEU A 260 30.41 4.25 10.86
N GLU A 261 31.47 4.19 11.65
CA GLU A 261 32.55 5.19 11.67
C GLU A 261 33.29 5.30 10.32
N LYS A 262 33.53 4.16 9.65
CA LYS A 262 34.13 4.15 8.30
C LYS A 262 33.24 4.88 7.29
N ILE A 263 31.91 4.61 7.30
CA ILE A 263 30.95 5.26 6.40
C ILE A 263 30.88 6.75 6.71
N GLU A 264 30.89 7.15 7.98
CA GLU A 264 30.91 8.55 8.37
C GLU A 264 32.16 9.26 7.85
N LYS A 265 33.35 8.67 8.01
CA LYS A 265 34.60 9.22 7.46
C LYS A 265 34.56 9.35 5.92
N VAL A 266 33.88 8.39 5.22
CA VAL A 266 33.66 8.51 3.77
C VAL A 266 32.75 9.69 3.46
N MET A 267 31.69 9.89 4.26
CA MET A 267 30.81 11.04 4.11
C MET A 267 31.56 12.37 4.25
N GLU A 268 32.40 12.49 5.26
CA GLU A 268 33.23 13.68 5.49
C GLU A 268 34.17 13.98 4.32
N ARG A 269 34.88 12.95 3.83
CA ARG A 269 35.75 13.09 2.63
C ARG A 269 34.98 13.49 1.38
N ARG A 270 33.76 12.97 1.19
CA ARG A 270 32.90 13.36 0.06
C ARG A 270 32.44 14.81 0.17
N ALA A 271 32.19 15.28 1.39
CA ALA A 271 31.85 16.68 1.63
C ALA A 271 33.01 17.62 1.28
N GLU A 272 34.25 17.21 1.59
CA GLU A 272 35.47 17.98 1.24
C GLU A 272 35.75 17.97 -0.27
N ASN A 273 35.59 16.80 -0.92
CA ASN A 273 35.93 16.63 -2.34
C ASN A 273 34.84 17.07 -3.32
N GLY A 274 33.59 17.25 -2.86
CA GLY A 274 32.45 17.68 -3.68
C GLY A 274 31.93 16.64 -4.68
N SER A 275 32.46 15.40 -4.67
CA SER A 275 32.08 14.37 -5.65
C SER A 275 32.16 12.94 -5.10
N TYR A 276 31.41 12.02 -5.72
CA TYR A 276 31.51 10.59 -5.47
C TYR A 276 31.21 9.77 -6.73
N SER A 277 31.85 8.62 -6.87
CA SER A 277 31.72 7.73 -8.05
C SER A 277 30.66 6.64 -7.89
N ALA A 278 30.32 6.25 -6.66
CA ALA A 278 29.33 5.23 -6.37
C ALA A 278 28.52 5.60 -5.13
N GLN A 279 27.27 5.22 -5.12
CA GLN A 279 26.43 5.38 -3.93
C GLN A 279 26.74 4.31 -2.88
N ILE A 280 26.65 4.70 -1.61
CA ILE A 280 26.69 3.76 -0.48
C ILE A 280 25.27 3.61 0.03
N VAL A 281 24.81 2.37 0.11
CA VAL A 281 23.52 2.02 0.75
C VAL A 281 23.83 1.26 2.02
N LEU A 282 23.52 1.87 3.16
CA LEU A 282 23.66 1.27 4.48
C LEU A 282 22.31 0.69 4.89
N VAL A 283 22.22 -0.61 5.06
CA VAL A 283 21.04 -1.32 5.57
C VAL A 283 21.33 -1.75 7.02
N VAL A 284 20.51 -1.28 7.94
CA VAL A 284 20.58 -1.64 9.36
C VAL A 284 19.32 -2.44 9.69
N ASP A 285 19.45 -3.75 9.78
CA ASP A 285 18.34 -4.61 10.22
C ASP A 285 18.32 -4.70 11.74
N GLU A 286 17.12 -4.72 12.31
CA GLU A 286 16.85 -4.58 13.77
C GLU A 286 17.56 -3.35 14.37
N CYS A 287 17.26 -2.19 13.79
CA CYS A 287 17.94 -0.93 14.08
C CYS A 287 17.83 -0.50 15.56
N GLN A 288 16.88 -1.04 16.34
CA GLN A 288 16.81 -0.79 17.79
C GLN A 288 18.11 -1.15 18.53
N GLY A 289 18.84 -2.17 18.07
CA GLY A 289 20.14 -2.51 18.63
C GLY A 289 21.22 -1.43 18.45
N PHE A 290 20.96 -0.46 17.56
CA PHE A 290 21.85 0.65 17.22
C PHE A 290 21.34 2.01 17.71
N THR A 291 20.10 2.09 18.14
CA THR A 291 19.42 3.37 18.45
C THR A 291 18.85 3.44 19.85
N ASP A 292 18.51 2.30 20.45
CA ASP A 292 17.91 2.23 21.78
C ASP A 292 18.93 1.79 22.83
N SER A 293 19.34 2.74 23.68
CA SER A 293 20.27 2.50 24.77
C SER A 293 19.57 2.21 26.12
N SER A 294 18.24 1.99 26.10
CA SER A 294 17.45 1.71 27.31
C SER A 294 17.89 0.41 27.95
N GLY A 295 18.16 0.46 29.27
CA GLY A 295 18.62 -0.71 30.03
C GLY A 295 20.10 -1.06 29.89
N LEU A 296 20.86 -0.30 29.09
CA LEU A 296 22.31 -0.46 28.95
C LEU A 296 23.05 0.53 29.86
N TYR A 297 24.25 0.18 30.28
CA TYR A 297 25.07 0.96 31.20
C TYR A 297 26.52 1.05 30.71
N GLY A 298 27.28 2.01 31.24
CA GLY A 298 28.71 2.12 31.00
C GLY A 298 29.08 2.24 29.52
N ASP A 299 30.01 1.41 29.08
CA ASP A 299 30.52 1.46 27.70
C ASP A 299 29.55 0.89 26.66
N GLU A 300 28.70 -0.05 27.05
CA GLU A 300 27.63 -0.55 26.20
C GLU A 300 26.65 0.57 25.76
N LYS A 301 26.22 1.35 26.75
CA LYS A 301 25.37 2.53 26.51
C LYS A 301 26.04 3.54 25.60
N LYS A 302 27.32 3.86 25.85
CA LYS A 302 28.09 4.81 25.03
C LYS A 302 28.21 4.32 23.58
N ALA A 303 28.42 3.02 23.36
CA ALA A 303 28.54 2.45 22.04
C ALA A 303 27.22 2.62 21.22
N VAL A 304 26.06 2.36 21.82
CA VAL A 304 24.75 2.55 21.19
C VAL A 304 24.45 4.04 20.97
N GLU A 305 24.71 4.90 21.94
CA GLU A 305 24.52 6.35 21.75
C GLU A 305 25.41 6.92 20.65
N LYS A 306 26.65 6.43 20.52
CA LYS A 306 27.56 6.79 19.45
C LYS A 306 27.04 6.31 18.09
N SER A 307 26.57 5.07 17.99
CA SER A 307 25.98 4.55 16.74
C SER A 307 24.73 5.33 16.33
N ALA A 308 23.83 5.64 17.27
CA ALA A 308 22.65 6.46 17.02
C ALA A 308 23.01 7.88 16.54
N ALA A 309 24.08 8.47 17.09
CA ALA A 309 24.56 9.78 16.67
C ALA A 309 25.12 9.75 15.24
N ILE A 310 25.89 8.71 14.89
CA ILE A 310 26.41 8.52 13.52
C ILE A 310 25.26 8.31 12.53
N LEU A 311 24.33 7.39 12.82
CA LEU A 311 23.16 7.15 11.97
C LEU A 311 22.36 8.44 11.70
N ARG A 312 22.16 9.26 12.74
CA ARG A 312 21.49 10.56 12.59
C ARG A 312 22.25 11.47 11.64
N ARG A 313 23.57 11.58 11.75
CA ARG A 313 24.37 12.41 10.83
C ARG A 313 24.35 11.89 9.41
N LEU A 314 24.42 10.57 9.21
CA LEU A 314 24.31 9.93 7.89
C LEU A 314 22.96 10.22 7.24
N VAL A 315 21.87 10.09 8.01
CA VAL A 315 20.51 10.40 7.49
C VAL A 315 20.35 11.89 7.19
N GLN A 316 20.88 12.79 8.02
CA GLN A 316 20.75 14.24 7.81
C GLN A 316 21.58 14.79 6.65
N LYS A 317 22.79 14.27 6.45
CA LYS A 317 23.77 14.83 5.52
C LYS A 317 24.07 13.91 4.33
N GLY A 318 23.78 12.62 4.41
CA GLY A 318 24.18 11.61 3.44
C GLY A 318 23.59 11.78 2.05
N ARG A 319 22.40 12.36 1.93
CA ARG A 319 21.68 12.49 0.65
C ARG A 319 22.50 13.15 -0.45
N SER A 320 23.02 14.34 -0.20
CA SER A 320 23.85 15.08 -1.19
C SER A 320 25.22 14.45 -1.42
N LEU A 321 25.63 13.54 -0.56
CA LEU A 321 26.93 12.88 -0.57
C LEU A 321 26.83 11.41 -1.03
N GLY A 322 25.69 11.02 -1.62
CA GLY A 322 25.48 9.68 -2.17
C GLY A 322 25.45 8.58 -1.12
N ILE A 323 24.93 8.86 0.08
CA ILE A 323 24.71 7.86 1.13
C ILE A 323 23.21 7.75 1.40
N PHE A 324 22.69 6.54 1.28
CA PHE A 324 21.29 6.22 1.55
C PHE A 324 21.21 5.22 2.70
N VAL A 325 20.41 5.52 3.73
CA VAL A 325 20.29 4.69 4.93
C VAL A 325 18.94 4.00 4.96
N VAL A 326 18.92 2.69 5.11
CA VAL A 326 17.70 1.89 5.30
C VAL A 326 17.69 1.36 6.73
N LEU A 327 16.72 1.81 7.51
CA LEU A 327 16.51 1.34 8.88
C LEU A 327 15.36 0.36 8.92
N SER A 328 15.58 -0.81 9.48
CA SER A 328 14.57 -1.86 9.56
C SER A 328 14.33 -2.28 11.01
N THR A 329 13.05 -2.51 11.36
CA THR A 329 12.67 -2.97 12.70
C THR A 329 11.44 -3.87 12.67
N GLN A 330 11.41 -4.88 13.54
CA GLN A 330 10.23 -5.69 13.82
C GLN A 330 9.35 -5.10 14.90
N LYS A 331 9.87 -4.11 15.63
CA LYS A 331 9.17 -3.42 16.71
C LYS A 331 9.14 -1.92 16.43
N PRO A 332 8.24 -1.47 15.53
CA PRO A 332 8.17 -0.06 15.18
C PRO A 332 7.53 0.74 16.32
N ASP A 333 8.37 1.26 17.17
CA ASP A 333 8.03 2.19 18.25
C ASP A 333 9.02 3.37 18.31
N ALA A 334 8.74 4.35 19.15
CA ALA A 334 9.54 5.56 19.25
C ALA A 334 10.95 5.33 19.82
N SER A 335 11.19 4.23 20.55
CA SER A 335 12.49 3.85 21.06
C SER A 335 13.36 3.23 19.97
N SER A 336 12.77 2.38 19.14
CA SER A 336 13.44 1.70 18.02
C SER A 336 13.85 2.67 16.92
N VAL A 337 12.95 3.61 16.58
CA VAL A 337 13.22 4.63 15.56
C VAL A 337 12.87 6.01 16.13
N PRO A 338 13.81 6.68 16.78
CA PRO A 338 13.61 8.01 17.35
C PRO A 338 13.06 9.00 16.31
N THR A 339 12.09 9.83 16.72
CA THR A 339 11.39 10.79 15.84
C THR A 339 12.37 11.64 15.03
N LYS A 340 13.42 12.17 15.67
CA LYS A 340 14.44 12.98 14.99
C LYS A 340 15.20 12.25 13.87
N LEU A 341 15.26 10.94 13.92
CA LEU A 341 15.87 10.12 12.88
C LEU A 341 14.84 9.85 11.77
N ARG A 342 13.65 9.45 12.16
CA ARG A 342 12.53 9.12 11.25
C ARG A 342 12.13 10.29 10.37
N ASP A 343 12.00 11.50 10.92
CA ASP A 343 11.54 12.69 10.20
C ASP A 343 12.47 13.10 9.04
N ASN A 344 13.68 12.55 8.98
CA ASN A 344 14.63 12.77 7.89
C ASN A 344 14.63 11.61 6.86
N LEU A 345 13.87 10.54 7.08
CA LEU A 345 13.72 9.44 6.13
C LEU A 345 12.58 9.77 5.16
N GLY A 346 12.88 9.78 3.86
CA GLY A 346 11.93 10.20 2.83
C GLY A 346 11.07 9.07 2.28
N VAL A 347 11.38 7.80 2.63
CA VAL A 347 10.67 6.62 2.14
C VAL A 347 10.27 5.74 3.32
N ALA A 348 9.05 5.22 3.29
CA ALA A 348 8.56 4.25 4.27
C ALA A 348 8.03 3.00 3.58
N MET A 349 8.41 1.82 4.09
CA MET A 349 7.84 0.53 3.70
C MET A 349 7.29 -0.16 4.94
N CYS A 350 5.97 -0.21 5.07
CA CYS A 350 5.31 -0.80 6.21
C CYS A 350 4.63 -2.12 5.83
N PHE A 351 5.19 -3.22 6.30
CA PHE A 351 4.55 -4.53 6.26
C PHE A 351 3.52 -4.66 7.38
N ARG A 352 2.85 -5.82 7.45
CA ARG A 352 1.84 -6.09 8.47
C ARG A 352 2.32 -5.70 9.88
N VAL A 353 1.49 -4.92 10.56
CA VAL A 353 1.65 -4.53 11.97
C VAL A 353 0.47 -5.01 12.81
N LYS A 354 0.62 -5.02 14.14
CA LYS A 354 -0.44 -5.44 15.07
C LYS A 354 -1.37 -4.29 15.46
N THR A 355 -0.86 -3.07 15.48
CA THR A 355 -1.61 -1.88 15.94
C THR A 355 -1.44 -0.73 14.94
N ALA A 356 -2.41 0.18 14.91
CA ALA A 356 -2.35 1.37 14.08
C ALA A 356 -1.19 2.30 14.50
N GLU A 357 -0.85 2.35 15.80
CA GLU A 357 0.26 3.15 16.33
C GLU A 357 1.61 2.66 15.77
N ALA A 358 1.81 1.33 15.71
CA ALA A 358 3.00 0.74 15.11
C ALA A 358 3.10 1.09 13.61
N GLY A 359 1.98 1.04 12.87
CA GLY A 359 1.92 1.48 11.49
C GLY A 359 2.20 2.98 11.34
N LYS A 360 1.63 3.81 12.22
CA LYS A 360 1.88 5.25 12.25
C LYS A 360 3.35 5.60 12.53
N THR A 361 4.04 4.81 13.33
CA THR A 361 5.48 4.99 13.56
C THR A 361 6.28 4.84 12.26
N VAL A 362 5.85 3.98 11.34
CA VAL A 362 6.54 3.78 10.05
C VAL A 362 6.05 4.76 8.99
N LEU A 363 4.73 4.90 8.82
CA LEU A 363 4.10 5.67 7.74
C LEU A 363 3.86 7.15 8.06
N GLY A 364 4.02 7.56 9.32
CA GLY A 364 3.76 8.94 9.76
C GLY A 364 2.28 9.23 10.05
N ASP A 365 1.38 8.67 9.25
CA ASP A 365 -0.08 8.77 9.38
C ASP A 365 -0.74 7.44 8.98
N ASN A 366 -2.08 7.35 9.04
CA ASN A 366 -2.89 6.22 8.55
C ASN A 366 -2.26 4.83 8.78
N GLY A 367 -1.66 4.60 9.94
CA GLY A 367 -0.98 3.34 10.28
C GLY A 367 -1.88 2.10 10.20
N ALA A 368 -3.20 2.29 10.26
CA ALA A 368 -4.18 1.21 10.11
C ALA A 368 -4.12 0.52 8.75
N GLU A 369 -3.63 1.19 7.69
CA GLU A 369 -3.46 0.60 6.35
C GLU A 369 -2.54 -0.62 6.34
N ALA A 370 -1.61 -0.70 7.29
CA ALA A 370 -0.68 -1.82 7.40
C ALA A 370 -1.20 -2.96 8.30
N MET A 371 -2.37 -2.82 8.92
CA MET A 371 -2.97 -3.88 9.73
C MET A 371 -3.56 -4.98 8.84
N GLY A 372 -3.40 -6.24 9.24
CA GLY A 372 -4.00 -7.37 8.53
C GLY A 372 -3.43 -7.70 7.15
N LEU A 373 -2.38 -7.01 6.70
CA LEU A 373 -1.78 -7.26 5.38
C LEU A 373 -1.27 -8.71 5.24
N PRO A 374 -1.42 -9.32 4.06
CA PRO A 374 -0.85 -10.63 3.76
C PRO A 374 0.68 -10.62 3.81
N VAL A 375 1.29 -11.79 3.97
CA VAL A 375 2.75 -11.94 3.96
C VAL A 375 3.34 -11.47 2.63
N GLY A 376 4.37 -10.64 2.70
CA GLY A 376 5.05 -10.08 1.55
C GLY A 376 4.28 -8.93 0.86
N VAL A 377 3.22 -8.45 1.47
CA VAL A 377 2.52 -7.23 1.07
C VAL A 377 2.83 -6.13 2.07
N GLY A 378 3.14 -4.95 1.59
CA GLY A 378 3.40 -3.78 2.40
C GLY A 378 2.90 -2.50 1.74
N VAL A 379 2.79 -1.45 2.52
CA VAL A 379 2.51 -0.09 2.05
C VAL A 379 3.84 0.60 1.82
N LEU A 380 4.12 0.98 0.59
CA LEU A 380 5.27 1.81 0.22
C LEU A 380 4.79 3.26 0.09
N ASP A 381 5.41 4.14 0.85
CA ASP A 381 5.22 5.59 0.79
C ASP A 381 6.55 6.23 0.40
N ASP A 382 6.59 6.95 -0.72
CA ASP A 382 7.78 7.65 -1.22
C ASP A 382 7.73 9.18 -0.96
N GLY A 383 6.76 9.61 -0.14
CA GLY A 383 6.49 11.01 0.16
C GLY A 383 5.61 11.73 -0.87
N ASN A 384 5.47 11.17 -2.09
CA ASN A 384 4.59 11.69 -3.14
C ASN A 384 3.44 10.73 -3.44
N ASN A 385 3.73 9.43 -3.40
CA ASN A 385 2.78 8.36 -3.71
C ASN A 385 2.80 7.32 -2.61
N ARG A 386 1.64 6.74 -2.37
CA ARG A 386 1.47 5.62 -1.45
C ARG A 386 0.82 4.45 -2.19
N ASP A 387 1.54 3.35 -2.26
CA ASP A 387 1.12 2.14 -2.99
C ASP A 387 1.12 0.91 -2.08
N LEU A 388 0.11 0.07 -2.23
CA LEU A 388 0.12 -1.28 -1.69
C LEU A 388 0.91 -2.18 -2.63
N VAL A 389 2.00 -2.76 -2.14
CA VAL A 389 2.98 -3.46 -2.96
C VAL A 389 3.13 -4.91 -2.51
N LYS A 390 2.97 -5.85 -3.44
CA LYS A 390 3.45 -7.22 -3.29
C LYS A 390 4.91 -7.27 -3.70
N VAL A 391 5.78 -7.57 -2.76
CA VAL A 391 7.21 -7.74 -3.03
C VAL A 391 7.41 -8.95 -3.95
N ALA A 392 8.10 -8.73 -5.06
CA ALA A 392 8.34 -9.77 -6.05
C ALA A 392 9.57 -10.61 -5.73
N GLU A 393 9.54 -11.87 -6.13
CA GLU A 393 10.72 -12.75 -6.12
C GLU A 393 11.74 -12.26 -7.17
N ILE A 394 13.03 -12.50 -6.91
CA ILE A 394 14.07 -12.20 -7.89
C ILE A 394 14.02 -13.32 -8.93
N SER A 395 13.79 -12.96 -10.19
CA SER A 395 13.99 -13.93 -11.29
C SER A 395 15.48 -14.26 -11.39
N SER A 396 15.78 -15.51 -11.39
CA SER A 396 17.12 -16.08 -11.63
C SER A 396 17.68 -15.65 -12.97
#